data_7fe87fc11545ad9bf6f3e645d3084793
#
_entry.id   7fe87fc11545ad9bf6f3e645d3084793
#
_cell.length_a   1.000
_cell.length_b   1.000
_cell.length_c   1.000
_cell.angle_alpha   90.00
_cell.angle_beta   90.00
_cell.angle_gamma   90.00
#
_symmetry.space_group_name_H-M   'P 1'
#
loop_
_entity.id
_entity.type
_entity.pdbx_description
1 polymer ?
#
loop_
_entity_poly.entity_id
_entity_poly.type
_entity_poly.pdbx_seq_one_letter_code
_entity_poly.pdbx_strand_id
1 'polypeptide(L)'
;MNSVNKTLYIPLYGKSYVSKKGLFFDDRKAEEIWEAEGFSLKGKSKSKWLAYYMGIRSAVFDEWLKQQMTELQEAVVIHIGCGMDSRVIRVGTENHRWYDVDFSEVIEERKDA
;
A
#
# COMPACT_ATOMS: atom_id res chain seq x y z
N MET A 1 12.38 2.14 15.19
CA MET A 1 12.38 2.29 13.71
C MET A 1 13.33 3.42 13.31
N ASN A 2 14.17 3.20 12.34
CA ASN A 2 15.09 4.23 11.85
C ASN A 2 14.37 5.22 10.92
N SER A 3 15.04 6.32 10.55
CA SER A 3 14.44 7.37 9.74
C SER A 3 14.01 6.92 8.35
N VAL A 4 14.71 5.94 7.78
CA VAL A 4 14.36 5.38 6.46
C VAL A 4 13.04 4.63 6.54
N ASN A 5 12.86 3.83 7.58
CA ASN A 5 11.64 3.05 7.76
C ASN A 5 10.43 3.94 8.03
N LYS A 6 10.63 5.10 8.65
CA LYS A 6 9.53 6.05 8.88
C LYS A 6 8.88 6.53 7.58
N THR A 7 9.65 6.61 6.49
CA THR A 7 9.11 7.04 5.20
C THR A 7 8.10 6.06 4.62
N LEU A 8 8.09 4.80 5.08
CA LEU A 8 7.12 3.79 4.65
C LEU A 8 5.69 4.19 5.03
N TYR A 9 5.54 4.99 6.08
CA TYR A 9 4.24 5.36 6.60
C TYR A 9 3.62 6.56 5.89
N ILE A 10 4.37 7.28 5.06
CA ILE A 10 3.84 8.39 4.29
C ILE A 10 2.82 7.91 3.24
N PRO A 11 3.16 6.93 2.37
CA PRO A 11 2.15 6.36 1.46
C PRO A 11 1.01 5.66 2.21
N LEU A 12 1.32 5.01 3.31
CA LEU A 12 0.30 4.34 4.13
C LEU A 12 -0.71 5.33 4.67
N TYR A 13 -0.24 6.47 5.20
CA TYR A 13 -1.12 7.54 5.67
C TYR A 13 -2.02 8.04 4.53
N GLY A 14 -1.44 8.28 3.36
CA GLY A 14 -2.20 8.75 2.21
C GLY A 14 -3.32 7.78 1.82
N LYS A 15 -3.02 6.50 1.76
CA LYS A 15 -4.00 5.47 1.44
C LYS A 15 -5.09 5.37 2.51
N SER A 16 -4.70 5.39 3.78
CA SER A 16 -5.64 5.38 4.91
C SER A 16 -6.57 6.59 4.85
N TYR A 17 -6.03 7.78 4.61
CA TYR A 17 -6.79 9.01 4.53
C TYR A 17 -7.86 8.94 3.44
N VAL A 18 -7.47 8.55 2.22
CA VAL A 18 -8.38 8.47 1.08
C VAL A 18 -9.41 7.36 1.28
N SER A 19 -8.99 6.23 1.82
CA SER A 19 -9.87 5.10 2.12
C SER A 19 -10.96 5.50 3.12
N LYS A 20 -10.57 6.20 4.19
CA LYS A 20 -11.55 6.68 5.20
C LYS A 20 -12.55 7.67 4.62
N LYS A 21 -12.15 8.46 3.63
CA LYS A 21 -13.04 9.37 2.94
C LYS A 21 -14.03 8.66 2.03
N GLY A 22 -13.77 7.40 1.67
CA GLY A 22 -14.67 6.61 0.84
C GLY A 22 -14.85 7.15 -0.56
N LEU A 23 -13.81 7.75 -1.14
CA LEU A 23 -13.92 8.42 -2.43
C LEU A 23 -13.77 7.45 -3.62
N PHE A 24 -12.54 7.11 -3.96
CA PHE A 24 -12.25 6.31 -5.15
C PHE A 24 -11.34 5.12 -4.86
N PHE A 25 -11.00 4.91 -3.60
CA PHE A 25 -10.00 3.94 -3.19
C PHE A 25 -10.38 3.37 -1.84
N ASP A 26 -10.39 2.05 -1.73
CA ASP A 26 -10.72 1.35 -0.51
C ASP A 26 -9.53 0.49 -0.07
N ASP A 27 -8.95 0.82 1.06
CA ASP A 27 -7.82 0.08 1.63
C ASP A 27 -7.97 0.01 3.15
N ARG A 28 -8.87 -0.86 3.58
CA ARG A 28 -9.15 -1.06 5.00
C ARG A 28 -7.91 -1.51 5.78
N LYS A 29 -7.05 -2.30 5.13
CA LYS A 29 -5.81 -2.76 5.78
C LYS A 29 -4.89 -1.59 6.10
N ALA A 30 -4.79 -0.60 5.21
CA ALA A 30 -4.01 0.61 5.47
C ALA A 30 -4.59 1.38 6.66
N GLU A 31 -5.91 1.47 6.75
CA GLU A 31 -6.57 2.13 7.89
C GLU A 31 -6.24 1.42 9.20
N GLU A 32 -6.32 0.09 9.21
CA GLU A 32 -6.02 -0.72 10.40
C GLU A 32 -4.57 -0.55 10.85
N ILE A 33 -3.63 -0.63 9.91
CA ILE A 33 -2.21 -0.48 10.22
C ILE A 33 -1.91 0.91 10.75
N TRP A 34 -2.46 1.95 10.11
CA TRP A 34 -2.24 3.33 10.52
C TRP A 34 -2.75 3.57 11.95
N GLU A 35 -3.92 3.10 12.26
CA GLU A 35 -4.50 3.25 13.60
C GLU A 35 -3.72 2.47 14.66
N ALA A 36 -3.28 1.26 14.33
CA ALA A 36 -2.54 0.41 15.26
C ALA A 36 -1.18 1.00 15.63
N GLU A 37 -0.50 1.63 14.66
CA GLU A 37 0.82 2.21 14.90
C GLU A 37 0.79 3.46 15.76
N GLY A 38 -0.32 4.21 15.74
CA GLY A 38 -0.41 5.47 16.46
C GLY A 38 0.62 6.49 16.01
N PHE A 39 1.07 6.38 14.78
CA PHE A 39 2.16 7.19 14.23
C PHE A 39 1.64 8.55 13.80
N SER A 40 2.42 9.61 14.08
CA SER A 40 2.05 10.98 13.77
C SER A 40 3.01 11.56 12.74
N LEU A 41 2.46 12.08 11.65
CA LEU A 41 3.22 12.79 10.62
C LEU A 41 3.11 14.29 10.83
N LYS A 42 4.14 15.02 10.38
CA LYS A 42 4.19 16.48 10.51
C LYS A 42 4.53 17.12 9.17
N GLY A 43 4.17 18.40 9.01
CA GLY A 43 4.51 19.19 7.83
C GLY A 43 3.89 18.67 6.55
N LYS A 44 4.67 18.72 5.48
CA LYS A 44 4.21 18.33 4.14
C LYS A 44 3.76 16.88 4.03
N SER A 45 4.30 16.02 4.86
CA SER A 45 3.93 14.60 4.87
C SER A 45 2.46 14.37 5.25
N LYS A 46 1.84 15.34 5.93
CA LYS A 46 0.46 15.29 6.37
C LYS A 46 -0.51 15.99 5.41
N SER A 47 -0.03 16.45 4.26
CA SER A 47 -0.83 17.18 3.29
C SER A 47 -1.93 16.29 2.70
N LYS A 48 -3.16 16.79 2.65
CA LYS A 48 -4.27 16.09 2.01
C LYS A 48 -4.04 15.91 0.50
N TRP A 49 -3.32 16.83 -0.12
CA TRP A 49 -3.00 16.74 -1.55
C TRP A 49 -2.05 15.59 -1.83
N LEU A 50 -1.05 15.41 -0.96
CA LEU A 50 -0.16 14.25 -1.05
C LEU A 50 -0.94 12.96 -0.84
N ALA A 51 -1.88 12.95 0.12
CA ALA A 51 -2.72 11.79 0.38
C ALA A 51 -3.56 11.43 -0.85
N TYR A 52 -4.20 12.39 -1.50
CA TYR A 52 -4.95 12.16 -2.73
C TYR A 52 -4.05 11.65 -3.85
N TYR A 53 -2.88 12.23 -4.01
CA TYR A 53 -1.91 11.77 -5.01
C TYR A 53 -1.56 10.29 -4.80
N MET A 54 -1.24 9.91 -3.57
CA MET A 54 -0.90 8.53 -3.23
C MET A 54 -2.05 7.58 -3.50
N GLY A 55 -3.28 7.99 -3.17
CA GLY A 55 -4.48 7.20 -3.40
C GLY A 55 -4.77 7.02 -4.89
N ILE A 56 -4.72 8.09 -5.67
CA ILE A 56 -4.95 8.04 -7.12
C ILE A 56 -3.91 7.15 -7.79
N ARG A 57 -2.65 7.34 -7.46
CA ARG A 57 -1.56 6.54 -8.02
C ARG A 57 -1.77 5.06 -7.74
N SER A 58 -2.10 4.73 -6.50
CA SER A 58 -2.36 3.33 -6.11
C SER A 58 -3.56 2.75 -6.84
N ALA A 59 -4.65 3.51 -6.97
CA ALA A 59 -5.87 3.07 -7.66
C ALA A 59 -5.59 2.78 -9.14
N VAL A 60 -4.83 3.64 -9.82
CA VAL A 60 -4.47 3.46 -11.22
C VAL A 60 -3.63 2.19 -11.41
N PHE A 61 -2.62 2.01 -10.59
CA PHE A 61 -1.76 0.82 -10.68
C PHE A 61 -2.53 -0.46 -10.34
N ASP A 62 -3.39 -0.42 -9.34
CA ASP A 62 -4.21 -1.58 -8.96
C ASP A 62 -5.11 -2.00 -10.13
N GLU A 63 -5.77 -1.04 -10.78
CA GLU A 63 -6.65 -1.31 -11.89
C GLU A 63 -5.90 -1.88 -13.10
N TRP A 64 -4.75 -1.29 -13.42
CA TRP A 64 -3.89 -1.81 -14.49
C TRP A 64 -3.48 -3.25 -14.21
N LEU A 65 -3.06 -3.53 -12.98
CA LEU A 65 -2.60 -4.86 -12.58
C LEU A 65 -3.74 -5.88 -12.66
N LYS A 66 -4.94 -5.51 -12.22
CA LYS A 66 -6.12 -6.39 -12.33
C LYS A 66 -6.40 -6.76 -13.78
N GLN A 67 -6.30 -5.79 -14.68
CA GLN A 67 -6.50 -6.03 -16.11
C GLN A 67 -5.46 -7.01 -16.65
N GLN A 68 -4.19 -6.82 -16.31
CA GLN A 68 -3.12 -7.71 -16.74
C GLN A 68 -3.32 -9.13 -16.20
N MET A 69 -3.70 -9.26 -14.96
CA MET A 69 -3.95 -10.57 -14.34
C MET A 69 -5.14 -11.29 -14.96
N THR A 70 -6.13 -10.55 -15.44
CA THR A 70 -7.28 -11.12 -16.13
C THR A 70 -6.88 -11.66 -17.51
N GLU A 71 -6.01 -10.94 -18.22
CA GLU A 71 -5.56 -11.34 -19.55
C GLU A 71 -4.56 -12.48 -19.53
N LEU A 72 -3.74 -12.58 -18.48
CA LEU A 72 -2.71 -13.59 -18.33
C LEU A 72 -3.23 -14.73 -17.47
N GLN A 73 -3.34 -15.93 -18.03
CA GLN A 73 -3.88 -17.09 -17.32
C GLN A 73 -3.00 -17.55 -16.17
N GLU A 74 -1.69 -17.50 -16.37
CA GLU A 74 -0.71 -17.79 -15.32
C GLU A 74 0.35 -16.71 -15.31
N ALA A 75 0.46 -16.03 -14.19
CA ALA A 75 1.46 -14.98 -14.04
C ALA A 75 2.07 -15.04 -12.65
N VAL A 76 3.28 -14.52 -12.55
CA VAL A 76 3.96 -14.30 -11.27
C VAL A 76 4.05 -12.80 -11.09
N VAL A 77 3.52 -12.31 -9.96
CA VAL A 77 3.59 -10.88 -9.62
C VAL A 77 4.71 -10.70 -8.60
N ILE A 78 5.66 -9.85 -8.93
CA ILE A 78 6.74 -9.49 -8.02
C ILE A 78 6.59 -8.00 -7.71
N HIS A 79 6.23 -7.70 -6.47
CA HIS A 79 6.02 -6.34 -5.99
C HIS A 79 7.30 -5.87 -5.30
N ILE A 80 8.19 -5.23 -6.06
CA ILE A 80 9.48 -4.76 -5.57
C ILE A 80 9.30 -3.45 -4.81
N GLY A 81 9.93 -3.36 -3.64
CA GLY A 81 9.79 -2.18 -2.78
C GLY A 81 8.38 -2.05 -2.23
N CYS A 82 7.80 -3.17 -1.77
CA CYS A 82 6.40 -3.20 -1.35
C CYS A 82 6.10 -2.34 -0.12
N GLY A 83 7.09 -2.11 0.73
CA GLY A 83 6.89 -1.34 1.97
C GLY A 83 5.75 -1.89 2.79
N MET A 84 4.85 -1.01 3.21
CA MET A 84 3.65 -1.37 3.97
C MET A 84 2.40 -1.43 3.08
N ASP A 85 2.58 -1.52 1.77
CA ASP A 85 1.48 -1.55 0.81
C ASP A 85 0.73 -2.88 0.86
N SER A 86 -0.59 -2.82 0.94
CA SER A 86 -1.48 -3.97 0.98
C SER A 86 -2.06 -4.30 -0.40
N ARG A 87 -1.31 -4.03 -1.48
CA ARG A 87 -1.79 -4.22 -2.86
C ARG A 87 -2.27 -5.63 -3.13
N VAL A 88 -1.57 -6.64 -2.60
CA VAL A 88 -1.97 -8.03 -2.76
C VAL A 88 -3.39 -8.29 -2.24
N ILE A 89 -3.77 -7.61 -1.16
CA ILE A 89 -5.11 -7.73 -0.58
C ILE A 89 -6.14 -7.01 -1.46
N ARG A 90 -5.81 -5.79 -1.94
CA ARG A 90 -6.72 -5.01 -2.78
C ARG A 90 -6.98 -5.66 -4.14
N VAL A 91 -5.92 -6.17 -4.77
CA VAL A 91 -5.99 -6.75 -6.11
C VAL A 91 -6.44 -8.21 -6.08
N GLY A 92 -6.02 -8.95 -5.06
CA GLY A 92 -6.25 -10.38 -4.98
C GLY A 92 -5.23 -11.17 -5.78
N THR A 93 -5.07 -12.43 -5.45
CA THR A 93 -4.09 -13.29 -6.11
C THR A 93 -4.72 -14.22 -7.14
N GLU A 94 -5.96 -14.64 -6.91
CA GLU A 94 -6.66 -15.65 -7.73
C GLU A 94 -5.76 -16.86 -8.01
N ASN A 95 -5.43 -17.12 -9.27
CA ASN A 95 -4.58 -18.23 -9.67
C ASN A 95 -3.12 -17.82 -9.91
N HIS A 96 -2.74 -16.61 -9.50
CA HIS A 96 -1.39 -16.08 -9.72
C HIS A 96 -0.55 -16.19 -8.48
N ARG A 97 0.76 -16.35 -8.66
CA ARG A 97 1.72 -16.31 -7.57
C ARG A 97 2.11 -14.86 -7.31
N TRP A 98 2.21 -14.51 -6.05
CA TRP A 98 2.52 -13.14 -5.62
C TRP A 98 3.69 -13.13 -4.65
N TYR A 99 4.67 -12.26 -4.90
CA TYR A 99 5.83 -12.08 -4.03
C TYR A 99 6.01 -10.61 -3.72
N ASP A 100 6.00 -10.28 -2.42
CA ASP A 100 6.33 -8.94 -1.94
C ASP A 100 7.80 -8.93 -1.56
N VAL A 101 8.56 -7.99 -2.13
CA VAL A 101 10.01 -7.93 -1.98
C VAL A 101 10.42 -6.55 -1.44
N ASP A 102 11.20 -6.55 -0.36
CA ASP A 102 11.79 -5.35 0.20
C ASP A 102 12.96 -5.74 1.09
N PHE A 103 13.61 -4.77 1.74
CA PHE A 103 14.66 -5.05 2.71
C PHE A 103 14.11 -5.89 3.86
N SER A 104 14.98 -6.70 4.48
CA SER A 104 14.56 -7.63 5.54
C SER A 104 13.86 -6.92 6.71
N GLU A 105 14.35 -5.74 7.10
CA GLU A 105 13.74 -4.94 8.17
C GLU A 105 12.31 -4.55 7.83
N VAL A 106 12.06 -4.18 6.58
CA VAL A 106 10.73 -3.80 6.10
C VAL A 106 9.79 -5.00 6.11
N ILE A 107 10.28 -6.16 5.65
CA ILE A 107 9.47 -7.38 5.61
C ILE A 107 9.06 -7.81 7.02
N GLU A 108 9.96 -7.69 8.00
CA GLU A 108 9.62 -8.01 9.38
C GLU A 108 8.58 -7.07 9.97
N GLU A 109 8.72 -5.76 9.72
CA GLU A 109 7.73 -4.76 10.12
C GLU A 109 6.36 -5.06 9.49
N ARG A 110 6.37 -5.45 8.23
CA ARG A 110 5.17 -5.78 7.46
C ARG A 110 4.46 -7.01 8.02
N LYS A 111 5.20 -8.03 8.44
CA LYS A 111 4.62 -9.25 9.01
C LYS A 111 3.93 -8.99 10.35
N ASP A 112 4.44 -8.04 11.12
CA ASP A 112 3.89 -7.69 12.43
C ASP A 112 2.62 -6.83 12.33
N ALA A 113 2.34 -6.30 11.16
CA ALA A 113 1.21 -5.40 10.96
C ALA A 113 -0.09 -6.13 10.60
#